data_78d90d61df7e21dd4ca77c6477d581f8
#
_entry.id   78d90d61df7e21dd4ca77c6477d581f8
#
_cell.length_a   1.000
_cell.length_b   1.000
_cell.length_c   1.000
_cell.angle_alpha   90.00
_cell.angle_beta   90.00
_cell.angle_gamma   90.00
#
_symmetry.space_group_name_H-M   'P 1'
#
loop_
_entity.id
_entity.type
_entity.pdbx_description
1 polymer ?
#
loop_
_entity_poly.entity_id
_entity_poly.type
_entity_poly.pdbx_seq_one_letter_code
_entity_poly.pdbx_strand_id
1 'polypeptide(L)'
;MADDCFGHPRLAGIYDLLDPDRSDLGAYLRIARELGARRVLDVGCGTGVFALLLAGRGVDVVGIDPARASVDVARAKPGSARVRWICGDATALPPLQVDLATMTANVAQEIVDPDTWQKTLQGACEALRPGGHLVFETRDPARRAWEEWTREHSYRVTRIPGVGTVESWCQLIDVSRPLVTFRWTYVFAADGQVLISDSTLRFRERDEVETDLIAHGYVVHDVRDAPDRPGREFVFLARRP
;
A
#
# COMPACT_ATOMS: atom_id res chain seq x y z
N MET A 1 -9.39 11.48 0.11
CA MET A 1 -8.22 12.35 0.30
C MET A 1 -7.18 11.47 0.97
N ALA A 2 -5.92 11.49 0.54
CA ALA A 2 -4.89 10.69 1.19
C ALA A 2 -4.64 11.20 2.63
N ASP A 3 -4.33 10.28 3.54
CA ASP A 3 -4.02 10.61 4.92
C ASP A 3 -2.76 11.47 5.04
N ASP A 4 -2.64 12.25 6.10
CA ASP A 4 -1.54 13.22 6.26
C ASP A 4 -0.16 12.54 6.29
N CYS A 5 -0.04 11.29 6.77
CA CYS A 5 1.22 10.55 6.72
C CYS A 5 1.76 10.37 5.30
N PHE A 6 0.88 10.34 4.30
CA PHE A 6 1.22 10.24 2.87
C PHE A 6 1.12 11.59 2.14
N GLY A 7 0.14 12.43 2.53
CA GLY A 7 -0.22 13.68 1.87
C GLY A 7 0.57 14.90 2.33
N HIS A 8 1.04 14.93 3.58
CA HIS A 8 1.80 16.06 4.12
C HIS A 8 3.29 15.95 3.71
N PRO A 9 3.88 16.97 3.04
CA PRO A 9 5.25 16.87 2.48
C PRO A 9 6.33 16.48 3.49
N ARG A 10 6.23 17.00 4.73
CA ARG A 10 7.20 16.70 5.79
C ARG A 10 7.13 15.25 6.25
N LEU A 11 5.92 14.66 6.32
CA LEU A 11 5.72 13.28 6.72
C LEU A 11 6.08 12.31 5.60
N ALA A 12 5.63 12.57 4.38
CA ALA A 12 6.02 11.79 3.20
C ALA A 12 7.55 11.76 3.02
N GLY A 13 8.24 12.89 3.27
CA GLY A 13 9.70 13.01 3.16
C GLY A 13 10.50 12.15 4.14
N ILE A 14 9.91 11.75 5.26
CA ILE A 14 10.56 10.93 6.28
C ILE A 14 10.00 9.51 6.37
N TYR A 15 8.96 9.19 5.59
CA TYR A 15 8.20 7.94 5.69
C TYR A 15 9.10 6.70 5.65
N ASP A 16 9.95 6.60 4.62
CA ASP A 16 10.86 5.46 4.47
C ASP A 16 11.95 5.38 5.56
N LEU A 17 12.26 6.50 6.19
CA LEU A 17 13.30 6.58 7.23
C LEU A 17 12.73 6.19 8.61
N LEU A 18 11.41 6.30 8.78
CA LEU A 18 10.72 5.85 9.99
C LEU A 18 10.57 4.32 10.02
N ASP A 19 10.42 3.69 8.86
CA ASP A 19 10.34 2.24 8.71
C ASP A 19 11.23 1.77 7.55
N PRO A 20 12.57 1.68 7.77
CA PRO A 20 13.53 1.37 6.72
C PRO A 20 13.57 -0.12 6.33
N ASP A 21 13.07 -1.00 7.18
CA ASP A 21 12.99 -2.43 6.85
C ASP A 21 11.79 -2.69 5.93
N ARG A 22 12.09 -3.00 4.68
CA ARG A 22 11.11 -3.36 3.66
C ARG A 22 11.34 -4.77 3.15
N SER A 23 11.76 -5.67 4.05
CA SER A 23 11.92 -7.11 3.75
C SER A 23 10.59 -7.79 3.40
N ASP A 24 9.46 -7.21 3.84
CA ASP A 24 8.09 -7.56 3.45
C ASP A 24 7.93 -7.64 1.93
N LEU A 25 8.50 -6.69 1.19
CA LEU A 25 8.41 -6.61 -0.26
C LEU A 25 9.12 -7.76 -1.00
N GLY A 26 9.98 -8.49 -0.30
CA GLY A 26 10.67 -9.67 -0.85
C GLY A 26 9.71 -10.76 -1.32
N ALA A 27 8.57 -10.94 -0.65
CA ALA A 27 7.53 -11.89 -1.03
C ALA A 27 6.89 -11.49 -2.36
N TYR A 28 6.53 -10.23 -2.52
CA TYR A 28 5.89 -9.70 -3.73
C TYR A 28 6.83 -9.68 -4.93
N LEU A 29 8.13 -9.44 -4.71
CA LEU A 29 9.15 -9.60 -5.76
C LEU A 29 9.25 -11.05 -6.24
N ARG A 30 9.13 -12.03 -5.35
CA ARG A 30 9.09 -13.45 -5.72
C ARG A 30 7.83 -13.78 -6.51
N ILE A 31 6.65 -13.29 -6.10
CA ILE A 31 5.39 -13.48 -6.81
C ILE A 31 5.47 -12.86 -8.21
N ALA A 32 5.97 -11.64 -8.35
CA ALA A 32 6.12 -11.00 -9.66
C ALA A 32 7.02 -11.83 -10.61
N ARG A 33 8.10 -12.43 -10.07
CA ARG A 33 8.98 -13.34 -10.84
C ARG A 33 8.30 -14.66 -11.15
N GLU A 34 7.57 -15.27 -10.22
CA GLU A 34 6.80 -16.51 -10.40
C GLU A 34 5.77 -16.36 -11.53
N LEU A 35 5.08 -15.22 -11.58
CA LEU A 35 4.10 -14.89 -12.61
C LEU A 35 4.73 -14.42 -13.93
N GLY A 36 6.06 -14.30 -14.00
CA GLY A 36 6.78 -13.85 -15.20
C GLY A 36 6.44 -12.41 -15.59
N ALA A 37 6.07 -11.57 -14.63
CA ALA A 37 5.62 -10.21 -14.89
C ALA A 37 6.75 -9.34 -15.44
N ARG A 38 6.51 -8.71 -16.60
CA ARG A 38 7.42 -7.77 -17.25
C ARG A 38 6.91 -6.34 -17.23
N ARG A 39 5.60 -6.16 -17.14
CA ARG A 39 4.93 -4.87 -17.01
C ARG A 39 4.04 -4.91 -15.77
N VAL A 40 4.25 -3.99 -14.85
CA VAL A 40 3.57 -3.95 -13.54
C VAL A 40 2.91 -2.59 -13.32
N LEU A 41 1.68 -2.61 -12.83
CA LEU A 41 0.99 -1.48 -12.25
C LEU A 41 1.04 -1.60 -10.72
N ASP A 42 1.69 -0.64 -10.05
CA ASP A 42 1.77 -0.56 -8.58
C ASP A 42 0.75 0.48 -8.11
N VAL A 43 -0.39 0.02 -7.60
CA VAL A 43 -1.49 0.85 -7.09
C VAL A 43 -1.26 1.16 -5.63
N GLY A 44 -1.34 2.43 -5.25
CA GLY A 44 -0.93 2.90 -3.93
C GLY A 44 0.58 2.83 -3.77
N CYS A 45 1.33 3.21 -4.80
CA CYS A 45 2.79 3.07 -4.83
C CYS A 45 3.53 3.91 -3.77
N GLY A 46 2.84 4.85 -3.11
CA GLY A 46 3.38 5.70 -2.06
C GLY A 46 4.67 6.41 -2.49
N THR A 47 5.70 6.29 -1.67
CA THR A 47 7.06 6.82 -1.93
C THR A 47 7.85 5.99 -2.95
N GLY A 48 7.24 4.97 -3.57
CA GLY A 48 7.76 4.25 -4.73
C GLY A 48 8.79 3.16 -4.43
N VAL A 49 8.90 2.67 -3.20
CA VAL A 49 9.93 1.68 -2.84
C VAL A 49 9.76 0.40 -3.65
N PHE A 50 8.54 -0.17 -3.72
CA PHE A 50 8.30 -1.42 -4.46
C PHE A 50 8.46 -1.23 -5.97
N ALA A 51 7.89 -0.15 -6.52
CA ALA A 51 8.05 0.19 -7.93
C ALA A 51 9.52 0.30 -8.36
N LEU A 52 10.37 0.95 -7.55
CA LEU A 52 11.80 1.07 -7.81
C LEU A 52 12.55 -0.26 -7.70
N LEU A 53 12.16 -1.13 -6.75
CA LEU A 53 12.73 -2.47 -6.62
C LEU A 53 12.43 -3.34 -7.85
N LEU A 54 11.24 -3.25 -8.42
CA LEU A 54 10.84 -3.91 -9.67
C LEU A 54 11.61 -3.34 -10.87
N ALA A 55 11.63 -2.00 -11.01
CA ALA A 55 12.33 -1.33 -12.10
C ALA A 55 13.84 -1.60 -12.09
N GLY A 56 14.44 -1.72 -10.90
CA GLY A 56 15.83 -2.13 -10.73
C GLY A 56 16.13 -3.55 -11.23
N ARG A 57 15.09 -4.38 -11.41
CA ARG A 57 15.18 -5.75 -11.97
C ARG A 57 14.79 -5.83 -13.44
N GLY A 58 14.62 -4.68 -14.10
CA GLY A 58 14.30 -4.61 -15.54
C GLY A 58 12.79 -4.79 -15.84
N VAL A 59 11.92 -4.63 -14.86
CA VAL A 59 10.46 -4.61 -15.04
C VAL A 59 10.04 -3.20 -15.47
N ASP A 60 9.13 -3.10 -16.44
CA ASP A 60 8.47 -1.85 -16.82
C ASP A 60 7.36 -1.54 -15.82
N VAL A 61 7.44 -0.42 -15.11
CA VAL A 61 6.57 -0.13 -13.98
C VAL A 61 5.84 1.19 -14.15
N VAL A 62 4.54 1.14 -13.89
CA VAL A 62 3.68 2.32 -13.67
C VAL A 62 3.32 2.34 -12.20
N GLY A 63 3.71 3.38 -11.47
CA GLY A 63 3.28 3.63 -10.09
C GLY A 63 2.19 4.69 -10.05
N ILE A 64 1.09 4.41 -9.35
CA ILE A 64 -0.01 5.36 -9.16
C ILE A 64 -0.33 5.51 -7.68
N ASP A 65 -0.48 6.76 -7.22
CA ASP A 65 -0.85 7.08 -5.84
C ASP A 65 -1.59 8.43 -5.78
N PRO A 66 -2.67 8.56 -5.01
CA PRO A 66 -3.39 9.83 -4.86
C PRO A 66 -2.62 10.86 -4.03
N ALA A 67 -1.67 10.45 -3.19
CA ALA A 67 -0.86 11.33 -2.35
C ALA A 67 0.26 11.99 -3.16
N ARG A 68 0.03 13.22 -3.63
CA ARG A 68 1.04 13.96 -4.40
C ARG A 68 2.39 14.04 -3.70
N ALA A 69 2.41 14.29 -2.37
CA ALA A 69 3.66 14.40 -1.63
C ALA A 69 4.48 13.11 -1.66
N SER A 70 3.83 11.95 -1.53
CA SER A 70 4.47 10.64 -1.67
C SER A 70 5.01 10.41 -3.08
N VAL A 71 4.22 10.74 -4.12
CA VAL A 71 4.67 10.64 -5.51
C VAL A 71 5.86 11.58 -5.81
N ASP A 72 5.88 12.78 -5.23
CA ASP A 72 6.99 13.71 -5.41
C ASP A 72 8.28 13.18 -4.72
N VAL A 73 8.17 12.52 -3.57
CA VAL A 73 9.27 11.76 -2.94
C VAL A 73 9.74 10.62 -3.85
N ALA A 74 8.81 9.84 -4.41
CA ALA A 74 9.15 8.75 -5.33
C ALA A 74 9.93 9.26 -6.55
N ARG A 75 9.50 10.37 -7.17
CA ARG A 75 10.14 11.00 -8.32
C ARG A 75 11.55 11.54 -8.01
N ALA A 76 11.81 11.94 -6.77
CA ALA A 76 13.11 12.44 -6.34
C ALA A 76 14.15 11.34 -6.06
N LYS A 77 13.73 10.07 -5.97
CA LYS A 77 14.63 8.96 -5.66
C LYS A 77 15.53 8.57 -6.84
N PRO A 78 16.75 8.06 -6.55
CA PRO A 78 17.59 7.46 -7.57
C PRO A 78 16.88 6.36 -8.35
N GLY A 79 16.99 6.38 -9.68
CA GLY A 79 16.34 5.38 -10.55
C GLY A 79 14.89 5.67 -10.89
N SER A 80 14.30 6.74 -10.36
CA SER A 80 12.89 7.12 -10.58
C SER A 80 12.51 7.33 -12.05
N ALA A 81 13.47 7.72 -12.89
CA ALA A 81 13.27 7.88 -14.34
C ALA A 81 12.92 6.56 -15.06
N ARG A 82 13.08 5.40 -14.42
CA ARG A 82 12.71 4.08 -14.94
C ARG A 82 11.24 3.72 -14.68
N VAL A 83 10.53 4.52 -13.91
CA VAL A 83 9.14 4.29 -13.52
C VAL A 83 8.27 5.42 -14.04
N ARG A 84 7.12 5.09 -14.60
CA ARG A 84 6.10 6.08 -14.94
C ARG A 84 5.25 6.37 -13.70
N TRP A 85 5.37 7.58 -13.16
CA TRP A 85 4.63 8.02 -11.98
C TRP A 85 3.35 8.78 -12.35
N ILE A 86 2.23 8.36 -11.76
CA ILE A 86 0.92 9.00 -11.92
C ILE A 86 0.44 9.45 -10.53
N CYS A 87 0.01 10.70 -10.41
CA CYS A 87 -0.69 11.17 -9.22
C CYS A 87 -2.19 11.01 -9.47
N GLY A 88 -2.83 10.07 -8.79
CA GLY A 88 -4.22 9.68 -8.97
C GLY A 88 -4.49 8.31 -8.36
N ASP A 89 -5.64 7.76 -8.61
CA ASP A 89 -6.04 6.43 -8.15
C ASP A 89 -6.45 5.51 -9.31
N ALA A 90 -6.69 4.23 -8.99
CA ALA A 90 -7.00 3.21 -10.00
C ALA A 90 -8.42 3.34 -10.59
N THR A 91 -9.24 4.29 -10.15
CA THR A 91 -10.58 4.53 -10.70
C THR A 91 -10.54 5.29 -12.03
N ALA A 92 -9.40 5.90 -12.37
CA ALA A 92 -9.23 6.74 -13.57
C ALA A 92 -7.85 6.50 -14.23
N LEU A 93 -7.48 5.23 -14.44
CA LEU A 93 -6.23 4.87 -15.10
C LEU A 93 -6.25 5.24 -16.60
N PRO A 94 -5.12 5.69 -17.16
CA PRO A 94 -4.97 5.73 -18.61
C PRO A 94 -4.99 4.31 -19.18
N PRO A 95 -5.22 4.14 -20.49
CA PRO A 95 -5.13 2.83 -21.13
C PRO A 95 -3.78 2.15 -20.84
N LEU A 96 -3.83 0.98 -20.19
CA LEU A 96 -2.68 0.16 -19.84
C LEU A 96 -2.93 -1.29 -20.23
N GLN A 97 -1.84 -2.03 -20.44
CA GLN A 97 -1.87 -3.48 -20.63
C GLN A 97 -0.68 -4.06 -19.86
N VAL A 98 -0.91 -4.41 -18.59
CA VAL A 98 0.12 -4.94 -17.69
C VAL A 98 -0.06 -6.43 -17.43
N ASP A 99 1.01 -7.07 -17.00
CA ASP A 99 1.02 -8.50 -16.65
C ASP A 99 0.55 -8.71 -15.22
N LEU A 100 0.83 -7.71 -14.36
CA LEU A 100 0.56 -7.75 -12.93
C LEU A 100 0.14 -6.36 -12.46
N ALA A 101 -0.91 -6.30 -11.66
CA ALA A 101 -1.25 -5.16 -10.82
C ALA A 101 -1.02 -5.55 -9.36
N THR A 102 -0.50 -4.64 -8.55
CA THR A 102 -0.22 -4.86 -7.12
C THR A 102 -0.83 -3.77 -6.26
N MET A 103 -1.26 -4.13 -5.04
CA MET A 103 -1.57 -3.22 -3.95
C MET A 103 -0.85 -3.74 -2.70
N THR A 104 0.40 -3.32 -2.48
CA THR A 104 1.23 -3.77 -1.35
C THR A 104 1.10 -2.82 -0.14
N ALA A 105 1.55 -3.26 1.03
CA ALA A 105 1.47 -2.52 2.29
C ALA A 105 0.02 -2.20 2.72
N ASN A 106 -0.88 -3.15 2.49
CA ASN A 106 -2.30 -3.07 2.88
C ASN A 106 -3.10 -1.93 2.23
N VAL A 107 -2.71 -1.45 1.06
CA VAL A 107 -3.43 -0.42 0.28
C VAL A 107 -4.90 -0.77 0.09
N ALA A 108 -5.25 -2.04 -0.11
CA ALA A 108 -6.64 -2.48 -0.24
C ALA A 108 -7.51 -2.11 0.98
N GLN A 109 -6.94 -1.98 2.17
CA GLN A 109 -7.65 -1.57 3.38
C GLN A 109 -7.81 -0.04 3.51
N GLU A 110 -6.93 0.74 2.89
CA GLU A 110 -7.03 2.21 2.78
C GLU A 110 -8.24 2.64 1.93
N ILE A 111 -8.70 1.77 1.04
CA ILE A 111 -9.87 2.02 0.21
C ILE A 111 -11.14 1.72 1.03
N VAL A 112 -11.55 2.70 1.82
CA VAL A 112 -12.64 2.58 2.80
C VAL A 112 -14.01 2.57 2.15
N ASP A 113 -14.21 3.46 1.15
CA ASP A 113 -15.48 3.62 0.45
C ASP A 113 -15.77 2.42 -0.47
N PRO A 114 -16.95 1.76 -0.33
CA PRO A 114 -17.29 0.60 -1.12
C PRO A 114 -17.30 0.86 -2.65
N ASP A 115 -17.82 2.00 -3.07
CA ASP A 115 -17.89 2.33 -4.51
C ASP A 115 -16.50 2.55 -5.10
N THR A 116 -15.61 3.19 -4.35
CA THR A 116 -14.20 3.37 -4.74
C THR A 116 -13.48 2.03 -4.80
N TRP A 117 -13.76 1.11 -3.88
CA TRP A 117 -13.22 -0.26 -3.91
C TRP A 117 -13.63 -1.00 -5.18
N GLN A 118 -14.93 -1.01 -5.52
CA GLN A 118 -15.44 -1.65 -6.73
C GLN A 118 -14.80 -1.05 -8.00
N LYS A 119 -14.72 0.29 -8.07
CA LYS A 119 -14.08 0.99 -9.21
C LYS A 119 -12.56 0.68 -9.29
N THR A 120 -11.89 0.52 -8.16
CA THR A 120 -10.47 0.15 -8.12
C THR A 120 -10.26 -1.25 -8.67
N LEU A 121 -11.09 -2.23 -8.27
CA LEU A 121 -11.04 -3.59 -8.82
C LEU A 121 -11.32 -3.59 -10.33
N GLN A 122 -12.32 -2.84 -10.77
CA GLN A 122 -12.65 -2.68 -12.19
C GLN A 122 -11.48 -2.08 -12.96
N GLY A 123 -10.92 -0.95 -12.50
CA GLY A 123 -9.81 -0.27 -13.18
C GLY A 123 -8.54 -1.13 -13.25
N ALA A 124 -8.24 -1.87 -12.16
CA ALA A 124 -7.12 -2.83 -12.16
C ALA A 124 -7.38 -3.96 -13.16
N CYS A 125 -8.62 -4.49 -13.25
CA CYS A 125 -9.00 -5.52 -14.21
C CYS A 125 -8.82 -5.04 -15.66
N GLU A 126 -9.27 -3.84 -15.96
CA GLU A 126 -9.14 -3.23 -17.29
C GLU A 126 -7.68 -2.98 -17.68
N ALA A 127 -6.84 -2.61 -16.72
CA ALA A 127 -5.41 -2.41 -16.92
C ALA A 127 -4.63 -3.71 -17.14
N LEU A 128 -5.11 -4.83 -16.64
CA LEU A 128 -4.48 -6.14 -16.85
C LEU A 128 -4.76 -6.66 -18.27
N ARG A 129 -3.78 -7.31 -18.89
CA ARG A 129 -4.02 -8.12 -20.09
C ARG A 129 -4.77 -9.41 -19.74
N PRO A 130 -5.45 -10.08 -20.69
CA PRO A 130 -5.95 -11.44 -20.46
C PRO A 130 -4.84 -12.35 -19.96
N GLY A 131 -5.13 -13.10 -18.90
CA GLY A 131 -4.15 -13.94 -18.19
C GLY A 131 -3.27 -13.20 -17.18
N GLY A 132 -3.38 -11.87 -17.08
CA GLY A 132 -2.68 -11.07 -16.04
C GLY A 132 -3.27 -11.25 -14.64
N HIS A 133 -2.52 -10.83 -13.63
CA HIS A 133 -2.89 -11.05 -12.24
C HIS A 133 -2.98 -9.74 -11.44
N LEU A 134 -3.95 -9.68 -10.53
CA LEU A 134 -3.99 -8.72 -9.42
C LEU A 134 -3.49 -9.42 -8.16
N VAL A 135 -2.53 -8.81 -7.46
CA VAL A 135 -1.97 -9.32 -6.20
C VAL A 135 -2.01 -8.24 -5.13
N PHE A 136 -2.60 -8.56 -4.00
CA PHE A 136 -2.69 -7.65 -2.86
C PHE A 136 -2.88 -8.42 -1.56
N GLU A 137 -2.61 -7.76 -0.44
CA GLU A 137 -2.91 -8.32 0.88
C GLU A 137 -3.97 -7.54 1.63
N THR A 138 -4.58 -8.23 2.59
CA THR A 138 -5.41 -7.65 3.64
C THR A 138 -5.16 -8.36 4.96
N ARG A 139 -5.23 -7.63 6.07
CA ARG A 139 -5.17 -8.24 7.41
C ARG A 139 -6.41 -9.06 7.66
N ASP A 140 -6.22 -10.24 8.28
CA ASP A 140 -7.32 -11.08 8.75
C ASP A 140 -8.08 -10.36 9.90
N PRO A 141 -9.37 -10.01 9.72
CA PRO A 141 -10.15 -9.34 10.76
C PRO A 141 -10.26 -10.14 12.06
N ALA A 142 -10.19 -11.46 11.98
CA ALA A 142 -10.25 -12.36 13.14
C ALA A 142 -9.03 -12.20 14.06
N ARG A 143 -7.91 -11.72 13.53
CA ARG A 143 -6.66 -11.48 14.29
C ARG A 143 -6.66 -10.16 15.04
N ARG A 144 -7.61 -9.26 14.76
CA ARG A 144 -7.79 -8.00 15.48
C ARG A 144 -6.50 -7.23 15.65
N ALA A 145 -5.72 -7.08 14.56
CA ALA A 145 -4.39 -6.45 14.57
C ALA A 145 -4.38 -5.06 15.24
N TRP A 146 -5.52 -4.35 15.23
CA TRP A 146 -5.70 -3.04 15.86
C TRP A 146 -5.57 -3.03 17.38
N GLU A 147 -5.65 -4.19 18.06
CA GLU A 147 -5.44 -4.28 19.52
C GLU A 147 -3.99 -3.97 19.92
N GLU A 148 -3.05 -4.15 18.98
CA GLU A 148 -1.64 -3.82 19.15
C GLU A 148 -1.34 -2.34 18.81
N TRP A 149 -2.31 -1.57 18.27
CA TRP A 149 -2.10 -0.17 17.88
C TRP A 149 -2.24 0.77 19.08
N THR A 150 -1.28 0.66 19.97
CA THR A 150 -1.19 1.46 21.19
C THR A 150 0.12 2.24 21.21
N ARG A 151 0.13 3.34 21.97
CA ARG A 151 1.37 4.11 22.17
C ARG A 151 2.48 3.24 22.77
N GLU A 152 2.16 2.37 23.70
CA GLU A 152 3.13 1.51 24.38
C GLU A 152 3.88 0.60 23.40
N HIS A 153 3.17 -0.02 22.46
CA HIS A 153 3.77 -0.94 21.47
C HIS A 153 4.45 -0.22 20.29
N SER A 154 4.02 1.01 19.99
CA SER A 154 4.42 1.72 18.76
C SER A 154 5.35 2.90 18.99
N TYR A 155 5.57 3.35 20.24
CA TYR A 155 6.42 4.49 20.52
C TYR A 155 7.87 4.25 20.07
N ARG A 156 8.36 5.17 19.25
CA ARG A 156 9.72 5.14 18.71
C ARG A 156 10.34 6.53 18.74
N VAL A 157 11.66 6.56 18.90
CA VAL A 157 12.48 7.75 18.75
C VAL A 157 13.47 7.48 17.63
N THR A 158 13.31 8.17 16.51
CA THR A 158 14.11 7.95 15.31
C THR A 158 14.97 9.19 15.02
N ARG A 159 16.28 9.00 14.83
CA ARG A 159 17.17 10.08 14.39
C ARG A 159 17.25 10.06 12.87
N ILE A 160 16.76 11.12 12.24
CA ILE A 160 16.65 11.23 10.78
C ILE A 160 17.68 12.25 10.28
N PRO A 161 18.59 11.85 9.36
CA PRO A 161 19.58 12.76 8.78
C PRO A 161 18.92 13.99 8.13
N GLY A 162 19.40 15.17 8.46
CA GLY A 162 18.88 16.44 7.94
C GLY A 162 17.56 16.94 8.57
N VAL A 163 16.90 16.11 9.39
CA VAL A 163 15.63 16.46 10.06
C VAL A 163 15.80 16.56 11.58
N GLY A 164 16.65 15.73 12.17
CA GLY A 164 16.83 15.63 13.61
C GLY A 164 16.11 14.44 14.22
N THR A 165 15.76 14.54 15.50
CA THR A 165 15.05 13.49 16.21
C THR A 165 13.54 13.66 16.02
N VAL A 166 12.86 12.56 15.70
CA VAL A 166 11.40 12.49 15.59
C VAL A 166 10.91 11.40 16.54
N GLU A 167 9.99 11.76 17.44
CA GLU A 167 9.23 10.80 18.23
C GLU A 167 7.95 10.47 17.47
N SER A 168 7.56 9.21 17.45
CA SER A 168 6.32 8.80 16.80
C SER A 168 5.63 7.67 17.55
N TRP A 169 4.31 7.65 17.50
CA TRP A 169 3.49 6.57 18.06
C TRP A 169 2.13 6.50 17.41
N CYS A 170 1.54 5.32 17.45
CA CYS A 170 0.18 5.03 17.01
C CYS A 170 -0.75 4.89 18.21
N GLN A 171 -2.01 5.30 18.05
CA GLN A 171 -3.08 5.11 19.01
C GLN A 171 -4.37 4.72 18.30
N LEU A 172 -5.01 3.67 18.78
CA LEU A 172 -6.35 3.30 18.33
C LEU A 172 -7.34 4.39 18.76
N ILE A 173 -8.19 4.85 17.83
CA ILE A 173 -9.19 5.90 18.06
C ILE A 173 -10.58 5.30 18.13
N ASP A 174 -10.95 4.45 17.15
CA ASP A 174 -12.28 3.86 17.07
C ASP A 174 -12.27 2.49 16.39
N VAL A 175 -13.19 1.63 16.82
CA VAL A 175 -13.45 0.32 16.19
C VAL A 175 -14.94 0.21 15.93
N SER A 176 -15.36 0.65 14.76
CA SER A 176 -16.74 0.54 14.26
C SER A 176 -16.76 -0.41 13.06
N ARG A 177 -16.59 -1.73 13.32
CA ARG A 177 -16.43 -2.75 12.27
C ARG A 177 -17.42 -2.59 11.11
N PRO A 178 -16.97 -2.70 9.86
CA PRO A 178 -15.62 -3.13 9.41
C PRO A 178 -14.55 -2.03 9.43
N LEU A 179 -14.84 -0.84 9.97
CA LEU A 179 -13.93 0.29 9.99
C LEU A 179 -13.16 0.36 11.31
N VAL A 180 -11.86 0.65 11.20
CA VAL A 180 -10.96 0.86 12.35
C VAL A 180 -10.17 2.12 12.11
N THR A 181 -10.28 3.09 13.01
CA THR A 181 -9.58 4.38 12.93
C THR A 181 -8.46 4.44 13.96
N PHE A 182 -7.31 4.90 13.54
CA PHE A 182 -6.14 5.08 14.38
C PHE A 182 -5.43 6.39 14.04
N ARG A 183 -4.60 6.85 14.97
CA ARG A 183 -3.86 8.11 14.89
C ARG A 183 -2.38 7.86 15.01
N TRP A 184 -1.60 8.35 14.08
CA TRP A 184 -0.18 8.56 14.25
C TRP A 184 0.11 9.99 14.72
N THR A 185 0.98 10.12 15.71
CA THR A 185 1.51 11.41 16.18
C THR A 185 3.02 11.42 15.95
N TYR A 186 3.50 12.55 15.42
CA TYR A 186 4.92 12.78 15.13
C TYR A 186 5.35 14.08 15.81
N VAL A 187 6.39 14.03 16.64
CA VAL A 187 6.95 15.18 17.33
C VAL A 187 8.38 15.42 16.85
N PHE A 188 8.61 16.57 16.26
CA PHE A 188 9.91 16.97 15.72
C PHE A 188 10.69 17.76 16.75
N ALA A 189 11.80 17.21 17.27
CA ALA A 189 12.59 17.88 18.31
C ALA A 189 13.27 19.15 17.81
N ALA A 190 13.52 19.28 16.52
CA ALA A 190 14.26 20.42 15.94
C ALA A 190 13.51 21.74 16.05
N ASP A 191 12.18 21.73 15.99
CA ASP A 191 11.34 22.93 15.98
C ASP A 191 10.11 22.82 16.89
N GLY A 192 9.95 21.68 17.57
CA GLY A 192 8.80 21.40 18.46
C GLY A 192 7.50 21.16 17.71
N GLN A 193 7.50 21.11 16.37
CA GLN A 193 6.27 20.85 15.61
C GLN A 193 5.70 19.46 15.92
N VAL A 194 4.38 19.41 16.11
CA VAL A 194 3.62 18.17 16.22
C VAL A 194 2.75 18.03 15.00
N LEU A 195 2.88 16.91 14.30
CA LEU A 195 2.00 16.53 13.19
C LEU A 195 1.20 15.29 13.57
N ILE A 196 -0.06 15.25 13.13
CA ILE A 196 -1.00 14.18 13.41
C ILE A 196 -1.52 13.66 12.07
N SER A 197 -1.62 12.36 11.94
CA SER A 197 -2.27 11.70 10.80
C SER A 197 -3.30 10.71 11.32
N ASP A 198 -4.57 10.97 11.03
CA ASP A 198 -5.65 10.04 11.29
C ASP A 198 -5.87 9.18 10.05
N SER A 199 -5.97 7.87 10.25
CA SER A 199 -6.19 6.89 9.20
C SER A 199 -7.35 5.98 9.57
N THR A 200 -8.16 5.64 8.59
CA THR A 200 -9.22 4.65 8.74
C THR A 200 -9.00 3.52 7.77
N LEU A 201 -8.96 2.29 8.26
CA LEU A 201 -8.86 1.09 7.44
C LEU A 201 -10.17 0.33 7.44
N ARG A 202 -10.51 -0.27 6.31
CA ARG A 202 -11.62 -1.22 6.19
C ARG A 202 -11.08 -2.64 6.25
N PHE A 203 -11.53 -3.37 7.25
CA PHE A 203 -11.23 -4.79 7.44
C PHE A 203 -12.32 -5.64 6.78
N ARG A 204 -12.04 -6.12 5.57
CA ARG A 204 -12.93 -7.02 4.82
C ARG A 204 -12.68 -8.46 5.22
N GLU A 205 -13.75 -9.25 5.36
CA GLU A 205 -13.63 -10.68 5.53
C GLU A 205 -13.13 -11.33 4.22
N ARG A 206 -12.48 -12.48 4.34
CA ARG A 206 -11.89 -13.17 3.18
C ARG A 206 -12.92 -13.47 2.08
N ASP A 207 -14.08 -13.98 2.46
CA ASP A 207 -15.17 -14.33 1.53
C ASP A 207 -15.79 -13.08 0.87
N GLU A 208 -15.85 -11.94 1.56
CA GLU A 208 -16.23 -10.64 0.99
C GLU A 208 -15.27 -10.27 -0.16
N VAL A 209 -13.96 -10.36 0.08
CA VAL A 209 -12.94 -10.05 -0.93
C VAL A 209 -13.01 -11.00 -2.12
N GLU A 210 -13.14 -12.31 -1.88
CA GLU A 210 -13.25 -13.30 -2.95
C GLU A 210 -14.52 -13.06 -3.80
N THR A 211 -15.64 -12.72 -3.15
CA THR A 211 -16.92 -12.39 -3.83
C THR A 211 -16.76 -11.15 -4.71
N ASP A 212 -16.13 -10.08 -4.19
CA ASP A 212 -15.89 -8.86 -4.93
C ASP A 212 -14.98 -9.10 -6.15
N LEU A 213 -13.93 -9.89 -6.00
CA LEU A 213 -13.04 -10.26 -7.10
C LEU A 213 -13.80 -11.00 -8.22
N ILE A 214 -14.61 -11.98 -7.86
CA ILE A 214 -15.42 -12.76 -8.82
C ILE A 214 -16.42 -11.85 -9.53
N ALA A 215 -17.08 -10.94 -8.81
CA ALA A 215 -18.04 -9.99 -9.37
C ALA A 215 -17.40 -9.05 -10.43
N HIS A 216 -16.08 -8.80 -10.32
CA HIS A 216 -15.30 -7.98 -11.27
C HIS A 216 -14.57 -8.80 -12.34
N GLY A 217 -14.97 -10.07 -12.53
CA GLY A 217 -14.48 -10.92 -13.60
C GLY A 217 -13.11 -11.56 -13.32
N TYR A 218 -12.63 -11.53 -12.09
CA TYR A 218 -11.43 -12.27 -11.72
C TYR A 218 -11.75 -13.72 -11.38
N VAL A 219 -10.75 -14.58 -11.58
CA VAL A 219 -10.70 -15.91 -11.00
C VAL A 219 -9.71 -15.88 -9.86
N VAL A 220 -10.13 -16.15 -8.63
CA VAL A 220 -9.24 -16.28 -7.49
C VAL A 220 -8.37 -17.51 -7.71
N HIS A 221 -7.09 -17.28 -8.03
CA HIS A 221 -6.15 -18.34 -8.37
C HIS A 221 -5.58 -18.98 -7.10
N ASP A 222 -5.24 -18.15 -6.12
CA ASP A 222 -4.62 -18.58 -4.86
C ASP A 222 -4.86 -17.54 -3.78
N VAL A 223 -4.86 -17.98 -2.51
CA VAL A 223 -4.82 -17.11 -1.34
C VAL A 223 -3.76 -17.65 -0.41
N ARG A 224 -2.65 -16.92 -0.29
CA ARG A 224 -1.47 -17.29 0.47
C ARG A 224 -1.44 -16.59 1.81
N ASP A 225 -0.62 -17.13 2.70
CA ASP A 225 -0.24 -16.44 3.93
C ASP A 225 0.87 -15.41 3.65
N ALA A 226 0.88 -14.30 4.37
CA ALA A 226 1.96 -13.31 4.29
C ALA A 226 3.20 -13.83 5.03
N PRO A 227 4.35 -14.03 4.35
CA PRO A 227 5.51 -14.67 4.98
C PRO A 227 6.15 -13.84 6.11
N ASP A 228 5.99 -12.53 6.09
CA ASP A 228 6.46 -11.59 7.12
C ASP A 228 5.52 -11.51 8.32
N ARG A 229 4.24 -11.92 8.14
CA ARG A 229 3.19 -11.91 9.17
C ARG A 229 2.37 -13.20 9.16
N PRO A 230 2.97 -14.36 9.44
CA PRO A 230 2.31 -15.65 9.30
C PRO A 230 1.00 -15.74 10.09
N GLY A 231 -0.08 -16.17 9.42
CA GLY A 231 -1.41 -16.33 9.99
C GLY A 231 -2.13 -15.04 10.36
N ARG A 232 -1.65 -13.87 9.89
CA ARG A 232 -2.24 -12.56 10.20
C ARG A 232 -2.81 -11.82 9.01
N GLU A 233 -2.42 -12.21 7.79
CA GLU A 233 -2.81 -11.55 6.55
C GLU A 233 -3.09 -12.56 5.45
N PHE A 234 -3.99 -12.20 4.54
CA PHE A 234 -4.27 -12.94 3.31
C PHE A 234 -3.63 -12.24 2.14
N VAL A 235 -2.84 -12.95 1.34
CA VAL A 235 -2.30 -12.48 0.05
C VAL A 235 -3.11 -13.10 -1.07
N PHE A 236 -3.95 -12.30 -1.71
CA PHE A 236 -4.81 -12.73 -2.82
C PHE A 236 -4.04 -12.68 -4.14
N LEU A 237 -4.12 -13.75 -4.92
CA LEU A 237 -3.66 -13.83 -6.30
C LEU A 237 -4.89 -14.08 -7.19
N ALA A 238 -5.37 -13.04 -7.85
CA ALA A 238 -6.56 -13.08 -8.68
C ALA A 238 -6.18 -12.87 -10.15
N ARG A 239 -6.65 -13.74 -11.04
CA ARG A 239 -6.31 -13.71 -12.47
C ARG A 239 -7.47 -13.13 -13.28
N ARG A 240 -7.16 -12.23 -14.21
CA ARG A 240 -8.06 -11.87 -15.31
C ARG A 240 -8.08 -13.00 -16.33
N PRO A 241 -9.22 -13.63 -16.66
CA PRO A 241 -9.35 -14.68 -17.65
C PRO A 241 -8.84 -14.31 -19.03
#